data_19c9dfd9a57290a0d62c1cee0220360e
#
_entry.id   19c9dfd9a57290a0d62c1cee0220360e
#
_cell.length_a   1.000
_cell.length_b   1.000
_cell.length_c   1.000
_cell.angle_alpha   90.00
_cell.angle_beta   90.00
_cell.angle_gamma   90.00
#
_symmetry.space_group_name_H-M   'P 1'
#
loop_
_entity.id
_entity.type
_entity.pdbx_description
1 polymer ?
#
loop_
_entity_poly.entity_id
_entity_poly.type
_entity_poly.pdbx_seq_one_letter_code
_entity_poly.pdbx_strand_id
1 'polypeptide(L)'
;MQLSSLAAALGLPARADLAGVEITGVTHNSSWVEPGALFVALRGANTDGHTYLPQALQRGAVAVMGEGLPDGVACPVPYLTVPHGREALADAAAELAGHPSRGMGVVGVTGTDGKTTTAWMTRHLLRAVGVPTGFLSTVGYELPDGELRQFPAHFTTPEAPQVQQFLAELRAAGAQAVVLE
;
A
#
# COMPACT_ATOMS: atom_id res chain seq x y z
N MET A 1 10.68 -10.05 -0.94
CA MET A 1 9.91 -10.97 -0.06
C MET A 1 9.49 -12.19 -0.86
N GLN A 2 9.51 -13.39 -0.25
CA GLN A 2 8.97 -14.57 -0.94
C GLN A 2 7.44 -14.54 -1.00
N LEU A 3 6.87 -14.88 -2.14
CA LEU A 3 5.41 -14.91 -2.35
C LEU A 3 4.72 -15.91 -1.42
N SER A 4 5.36 -17.03 -1.12
CA SER A 4 4.88 -18.01 -0.15
C SER A 4 4.78 -17.45 1.26
N SER A 5 5.71 -16.58 1.67
CA SER A 5 5.67 -15.91 2.97
C SER A 5 4.53 -14.89 3.03
N LEU A 6 4.32 -14.12 1.96
CA LEU A 6 3.18 -13.21 1.87
C LEU A 6 1.85 -13.98 1.93
N ALA A 7 1.72 -15.06 1.16
CA ALA A 7 0.50 -15.88 1.16
C ALA A 7 0.19 -16.42 2.57
N ALA A 8 1.21 -16.89 3.30
CA ALA A 8 1.05 -17.33 4.68
C ALA A 8 0.61 -16.19 5.62
N ALA A 9 1.19 -15.00 5.48
CA ALA A 9 0.81 -13.81 6.26
C ALA A 9 -0.64 -13.37 6.00
N LEU A 10 -1.12 -13.56 4.76
CA LEU A 10 -2.51 -13.31 4.36
C LEU A 10 -3.46 -14.48 4.73
N GLY A 11 -2.99 -15.52 5.42
CA GLY A 11 -3.79 -16.68 5.80
C GLY A 11 -4.19 -17.59 4.64
N LEU A 12 -3.49 -17.51 3.51
CA LEU A 12 -3.76 -18.32 2.33
C LEU A 12 -3.06 -19.69 2.43
N PRO A 13 -3.64 -20.75 1.81
CA PRO A 13 -3.05 -22.08 1.85
C PRO A 13 -1.70 -22.13 1.15
N ALA A 14 -0.80 -22.96 1.69
CA ALA A 14 0.48 -23.24 1.06
C ALA A 14 0.27 -23.93 -0.31
N ARG A 15 1.01 -23.45 -1.34
CA ARG A 15 0.96 -24.00 -2.70
C ARG A 15 2.38 -24.12 -3.26
N ALA A 16 2.63 -25.18 -4.03
CA ALA A 16 3.96 -25.44 -4.58
C ALA A 16 4.38 -24.39 -5.64
N ASP A 17 3.43 -23.83 -6.39
CA ASP A 17 3.69 -22.82 -7.42
C ASP A 17 4.08 -21.44 -6.88
N LEU A 18 3.96 -21.22 -5.55
CA LEU A 18 4.41 -19.99 -4.88
C LEU A 18 5.89 -20.05 -4.47
N ALA A 19 6.47 -21.26 -4.48
CA ALA A 19 7.85 -21.47 -4.04
C ALA A 19 8.87 -20.84 -5.00
N GLY A 20 9.84 -20.11 -4.46
CA GLY A 20 10.89 -19.47 -5.25
C GLY A 20 10.46 -18.22 -6.00
N VAL A 21 9.20 -17.80 -5.91
CA VAL A 21 8.73 -16.53 -6.48
C VAL A 21 9.03 -15.40 -5.49
N GLU A 22 9.88 -14.47 -5.91
CA GLU A 22 10.21 -13.28 -5.12
C GLU A 22 9.43 -12.09 -5.61
N ILE A 23 8.80 -11.35 -4.68
CA ILE A 23 8.09 -10.12 -4.96
C ILE A 23 8.84 -8.91 -4.40
N THR A 24 8.91 -7.84 -5.20
CA THR A 24 9.61 -6.59 -4.87
C THR A 24 8.67 -5.46 -4.49
N GLY A 25 7.41 -5.53 -4.90
CA GLY A 25 6.39 -4.51 -4.67
C GLY A 25 4.99 -5.04 -4.89
N VAL A 26 3.99 -4.24 -4.56
CA VAL A 26 2.57 -4.52 -4.83
C VAL A 26 1.89 -3.29 -5.40
N THR A 27 1.06 -3.47 -6.41
CA THR A 27 0.27 -2.40 -7.02
C THR A 27 -1.01 -2.94 -7.66
N HIS A 28 -2.06 -2.14 -7.70
CA HIS A 28 -3.27 -2.40 -8.48
C HIS A 28 -3.32 -1.60 -9.79
N ASN A 29 -2.37 -0.68 -9.98
CA ASN A 29 -2.25 0.09 -11.22
C ASN A 29 -1.26 -0.58 -12.18
N SER A 30 -1.78 -1.11 -13.29
CA SER A 30 -0.96 -1.81 -14.29
C SER A 30 0.14 -0.94 -14.90
N SER A 31 -0.03 0.40 -14.92
CA SER A 31 0.99 1.34 -15.42
C SER A 31 2.15 1.53 -14.45
N TRP A 32 2.00 1.17 -13.18
CA TRP A 32 3.01 1.28 -12.12
C TRP A 32 3.66 -0.06 -11.78
N VAL A 33 3.31 -1.11 -12.51
CA VAL A 33 3.98 -2.39 -12.36
C VAL A 33 5.44 -2.26 -12.76
N GLU A 34 6.32 -2.68 -11.88
CA GLU A 34 7.75 -2.84 -12.10
C GLU A 34 8.11 -4.33 -12.08
N PRO A 35 9.24 -4.74 -12.67
CA PRO A 35 9.67 -6.13 -12.65
C PRO A 35 9.75 -6.70 -11.23
N GLY A 36 9.12 -7.85 -11.03
CA GLY A 36 9.01 -8.47 -9.72
C GLY A 36 7.78 -8.07 -8.90
N ALA A 37 6.91 -7.20 -9.40
CA ALA A 37 5.73 -6.77 -8.66
C ALA A 37 4.64 -7.86 -8.57
N LEU A 38 3.89 -7.84 -7.46
CA LEU A 38 2.59 -8.47 -7.32
C LEU A 38 1.53 -7.49 -7.85
N PHE A 39 0.82 -7.88 -8.90
CA PHE A 39 -0.31 -7.11 -9.41
C PHE A 39 -1.61 -7.52 -8.74
N VAL A 40 -2.38 -6.56 -8.22
CA VAL A 40 -3.69 -6.83 -7.59
C VAL A 40 -4.80 -6.41 -8.54
N ALA A 41 -5.51 -7.39 -9.10
CA ALA A 41 -6.63 -7.18 -10.00
C ALA A 41 -7.90 -6.87 -9.20
N LEU A 42 -8.15 -5.57 -8.96
CA LEU A 42 -9.32 -5.11 -8.22
C LEU A 42 -10.55 -5.03 -9.12
N ARG A 43 -11.69 -5.51 -8.62
CA ARG A 43 -12.98 -5.24 -9.25
C ARG A 43 -13.46 -3.87 -8.82
N GLY A 44 -13.49 -2.92 -9.76
CA GLY A 44 -14.04 -1.59 -9.57
C GLY A 44 -15.51 -1.51 -9.99
N ALA A 45 -16.15 -0.38 -9.71
CA ALA A 45 -17.56 -0.16 -10.09
C ALA A 45 -17.78 -0.17 -11.63
N ASN A 46 -16.78 0.31 -12.39
CA ASN A 46 -16.90 0.49 -13.84
C ASN A 46 -15.91 -0.37 -14.65
N THR A 47 -14.93 -0.99 -14.00
CA THR A 47 -13.86 -1.71 -14.70
C THR A 47 -13.36 -2.85 -13.83
N ASP A 48 -13.18 -4.02 -14.43
CA ASP A 48 -12.52 -5.16 -13.78
C ASP A 48 -11.00 -5.07 -14.02
N GLY A 49 -10.22 -5.05 -12.94
CA GLY A 49 -8.76 -5.01 -12.99
C GLY A 49 -8.12 -6.16 -13.76
N HIS A 50 -8.81 -7.29 -13.92
CA HIS A 50 -8.33 -8.40 -14.72
C HIS A 50 -8.17 -8.05 -16.21
N THR A 51 -8.86 -7.04 -16.70
CA THR A 51 -8.69 -6.52 -18.07
C THR A 51 -7.25 -6.02 -18.31
N TYR A 52 -6.57 -5.59 -17.25
CA TYR A 52 -5.19 -5.07 -17.31
C TYR A 52 -4.10 -6.11 -17.05
N LEU A 53 -4.48 -7.38 -16.86
CA LEU A 53 -3.53 -8.49 -16.69
C LEU A 53 -2.46 -8.54 -17.78
N PRO A 54 -2.80 -8.48 -19.09
CA PRO A 54 -1.78 -8.53 -20.13
C PRO A 54 -0.74 -7.41 -19.99
N GLN A 55 -1.18 -6.19 -19.68
CA GLN A 55 -0.27 -5.07 -19.47
C GLN A 55 0.61 -5.27 -18.23
N ALA A 56 0.05 -5.72 -17.12
CA ALA A 56 0.79 -5.97 -15.88
C ALA A 56 1.86 -7.06 -16.09
N LEU A 57 1.52 -8.15 -16.77
CA LEU A 57 2.45 -9.23 -17.11
C LEU A 57 3.57 -8.76 -18.05
N GLN A 58 3.22 -7.97 -19.08
CA GLN A 58 4.20 -7.40 -20.01
C GLN A 58 5.21 -6.49 -19.27
N ARG A 59 4.77 -5.80 -18.22
CA ARG A 59 5.63 -4.93 -17.40
C ARG A 59 6.42 -5.69 -16.32
N GLY A 60 6.23 -7.00 -16.21
CA GLY A 60 7.03 -7.85 -15.34
C GLY A 60 6.39 -8.20 -14.00
N ALA A 61 5.05 -8.19 -13.90
CA ALA A 61 4.37 -8.78 -12.76
C ALA A 61 4.70 -10.29 -12.69
N VAL A 62 5.14 -10.75 -11.51
CA VAL A 62 5.54 -12.14 -11.27
C VAL A 62 4.46 -12.96 -10.56
N ALA A 63 3.44 -12.30 -10.08
CA ALA A 63 2.26 -12.90 -9.46
C ALA A 63 1.06 -11.96 -9.58
N VAL A 64 -0.12 -12.51 -9.46
CA VAL A 64 -1.39 -11.77 -9.47
C VAL A 64 -2.21 -12.14 -8.24
N MET A 65 -2.96 -11.19 -7.70
CA MET A 65 -3.90 -11.39 -6.61
C MET A 65 -5.24 -10.77 -6.96
N GLY A 66 -6.34 -11.39 -6.53
CA GLY A 66 -7.69 -10.87 -6.75
C GLY A 66 -8.78 -11.77 -6.19
N GLU A 67 -10.04 -11.37 -6.39
CA GLU A 67 -11.22 -12.05 -5.82
C GLU A 67 -11.68 -13.27 -6.63
N GLY A 68 -10.85 -13.77 -7.50
CA GLY A 68 -11.05 -14.93 -8.37
C GLY A 68 -10.79 -14.58 -9.83
N LEU A 69 -10.08 -15.48 -10.51
CA LEU A 69 -9.77 -15.33 -11.93
C LEU A 69 -11.06 -15.53 -12.75
N PRO A 70 -11.44 -14.58 -13.63
CA PRO A 70 -12.62 -14.76 -14.49
C PRO A 70 -12.47 -15.92 -15.46
N ASP A 71 -13.59 -16.54 -15.82
CA ASP A 71 -13.62 -17.63 -16.79
C ASP A 71 -12.99 -17.21 -18.13
N GLY A 72 -12.14 -18.08 -18.67
CA GLY A 72 -11.46 -17.84 -19.94
C GLY A 72 -10.28 -16.86 -19.89
N VAL A 73 -9.97 -16.29 -18.75
CA VAL A 73 -8.78 -15.43 -18.57
C VAL A 73 -7.57 -16.30 -18.24
N ALA A 74 -6.54 -16.25 -19.10
CA ALA A 74 -5.27 -16.95 -18.84
C ALA A 74 -4.38 -16.13 -17.90
N CYS A 75 -3.84 -16.78 -16.87
CA CYS A 75 -2.86 -16.19 -15.96
C CYS A 75 -1.63 -17.13 -15.88
N PRO A 76 -0.53 -16.83 -16.61
CA PRO A 76 0.64 -17.71 -16.69
C PRO A 76 1.54 -17.65 -15.46
N VAL A 77 1.24 -16.77 -14.49
CA VAL A 77 1.95 -16.62 -13.22
C VAL A 77 1.05 -17.05 -12.07
N PRO A 78 1.59 -17.30 -10.86
CA PRO A 78 0.78 -17.65 -9.70
C PRO A 78 -0.33 -16.63 -9.44
N TYR A 79 -1.54 -17.13 -9.21
CA TYR A 79 -2.71 -16.32 -8.88
C TYR A 79 -3.14 -16.59 -7.43
N LEU A 80 -3.15 -15.57 -6.59
CA LEU A 80 -3.63 -15.63 -5.21
C LEU A 80 -5.10 -15.21 -5.16
N THR A 81 -5.98 -16.14 -4.81
CA THR A 81 -7.40 -15.81 -4.59
C THR A 81 -7.63 -15.34 -3.17
N VAL A 82 -8.24 -14.17 -3.02
CA VAL A 82 -8.55 -13.53 -1.75
C VAL A 82 -10.04 -13.13 -1.70
N PRO A 83 -10.65 -13.07 -0.50
CA PRO A 83 -12.07 -12.70 -0.39
C PRO A 83 -12.33 -11.22 -0.69
N HIS A 84 -11.39 -10.34 -0.35
CA HIS A 84 -11.51 -8.88 -0.49
C HIS A 84 -10.21 -8.30 -1.04
N GLY A 85 -10.20 -7.98 -2.33
CA GLY A 85 -8.99 -7.54 -3.05
C GLY A 85 -8.39 -6.25 -2.50
N ARG A 86 -9.23 -5.28 -2.07
CA ARG A 86 -8.74 -4.01 -1.50
C ARG A 86 -8.08 -4.18 -0.14
N GLU A 87 -8.65 -5.01 0.72
CA GLU A 87 -8.09 -5.34 2.02
C GLU A 87 -6.78 -6.09 1.84
N ALA A 88 -6.77 -7.11 0.97
CA ALA A 88 -5.57 -7.87 0.67
C ALA A 88 -4.44 -7.02 0.05
N LEU A 89 -4.77 -5.99 -0.77
CA LEU A 89 -3.81 -5.01 -1.25
C LEU A 89 -3.17 -4.24 -0.09
N ALA A 90 -3.98 -3.81 0.88
CA ALA A 90 -3.48 -3.06 2.04
C ALA A 90 -2.61 -3.94 2.94
N ASP A 91 -3.03 -5.17 3.19
CA ASP A 91 -2.28 -6.15 4.00
C ASP A 91 -0.96 -6.53 3.32
N ALA A 92 -0.98 -6.81 2.02
CA ALA A 92 0.23 -7.10 1.25
C ALA A 92 1.21 -5.92 1.26
N ALA A 93 0.71 -4.70 1.14
CA ALA A 93 1.52 -3.49 1.23
C ALA A 93 2.14 -3.33 2.63
N ALA A 94 1.38 -3.59 3.68
CA ALA A 94 1.85 -3.53 5.06
C ALA A 94 2.93 -4.58 5.33
N GLU A 95 2.75 -5.82 4.86
CA GLU A 95 3.73 -6.89 4.96
C GLU A 95 5.04 -6.55 4.24
N LEU A 96 4.96 -6.06 3.00
CA LEU A 96 6.12 -5.64 2.23
C LEU A 96 6.89 -4.48 2.89
N ALA A 97 6.18 -3.54 3.50
CA ALA A 97 6.75 -2.40 4.21
C ALA A 97 7.23 -2.73 5.63
N GLY A 98 7.05 -3.97 6.11
CA GLY A 98 7.44 -4.39 7.46
C GLY A 98 6.58 -3.79 8.58
N HIS A 99 5.31 -3.53 8.33
CA HIS A 99 4.32 -3.00 9.28
C HIS A 99 4.80 -1.73 10.02
N PRO A 100 5.09 -0.65 9.29
CA PRO A 100 5.68 0.55 9.92
C PRO A 100 4.81 1.15 11.02
N SER A 101 3.49 1.05 10.90
CA SER A 101 2.52 1.55 11.89
C SER A 101 2.58 0.84 13.25
N ARG A 102 3.11 -0.39 13.33
CA ARG A 102 3.25 -1.10 14.62
C ARG A 102 4.29 -0.47 15.54
N GLY A 103 5.18 0.36 15.00
CA GLY A 103 6.24 1.04 15.76
C GLY A 103 5.99 2.52 16.03
N MET A 104 4.80 3.05 15.70
CA MET A 104 4.44 4.46 15.83
C MET A 104 3.00 4.61 16.33
N GLY A 105 2.69 5.74 17.01
CA GLY A 105 1.31 6.18 17.19
C GLY A 105 0.71 6.66 15.87
N VAL A 106 -0.46 6.15 15.49
CA VAL A 106 -1.14 6.58 14.26
C VAL A 106 -2.44 7.27 14.63
N VAL A 107 -2.61 8.53 14.20
CA VAL A 107 -3.82 9.33 14.37
C VAL A 107 -4.43 9.56 13.00
N GLY A 108 -5.59 8.95 12.72
CA GLY A 108 -6.37 9.19 11.51
C GLY A 108 -7.37 10.32 11.70
N VAL A 109 -7.44 11.26 10.76
CA VAL A 109 -8.44 12.34 10.76
C VAL A 109 -9.25 12.26 9.49
N THR A 110 -10.56 12.03 9.64
CA THR A 110 -11.51 12.00 8.52
C THR A 110 -12.74 12.85 8.83
N GLY A 111 -13.55 13.14 7.84
CA GLY A 111 -14.76 13.95 7.98
C GLY A 111 -15.06 14.74 6.70
N THR A 112 -16.21 15.42 6.66
CA THR A 112 -16.58 16.30 5.54
C THR A 112 -15.80 17.63 5.60
N ASP A 113 -15.72 18.25 6.78
CA ASP A 113 -15.10 19.56 6.99
C ASP A 113 -14.08 19.51 8.13
N GLY A 114 -13.14 20.46 8.12
CA GLY A 114 -12.17 20.65 9.20
C GLY A 114 -11.06 19.61 9.33
N LYS A 115 -10.99 18.64 8.43
CA LYS A 115 -9.97 17.57 8.46
C LYS A 115 -8.55 18.13 8.53
N THR A 116 -8.18 18.94 7.55
CA THR A 116 -6.84 19.51 7.42
C THR A 116 -6.48 20.34 8.66
N THR A 117 -7.39 21.20 9.11
CA THR A 117 -7.16 22.02 10.30
C THR A 117 -6.95 21.15 11.55
N THR A 118 -7.81 20.14 11.77
CA THR A 118 -7.70 19.21 12.90
C THR A 118 -6.40 18.42 12.84
N ALA A 119 -6.04 17.91 11.68
CA ALA A 119 -4.81 17.15 11.49
C ALA A 119 -3.56 18.01 11.77
N TRP A 120 -3.53 19.25 11.25
CA TRP A 120 -2.47 20.20 11.53
C TRP A 120 -2.35 20.56 13.02
N MET A 121 -3.47 20.81 13.68
CA MET A 121 -3.50 21.12 15.11
C MET A 121 -3.00 19.91 15.92
N THR A 122 -3.46 18.72 15.62
CA THR A 122 -3.03 17.48 16.29
C THR A 122 -1.52 17.27 16.15
N ARG A 123 -0.99 17.39 14.93
CA ARG A 123 0.45 17.32 14.68
C ARG A 123 1.21 18.38 15.49
N HIS A 124 0.73 19.64 15.48
CA HIS A 124 1.37 20.74 16.21
C HIS A 124 1.43 20.46 17.72
N LEU A 125 0.33 19.98 18.30
CA LEU A 125 0.27 19.64 19.73
C LEU A 125 1.22 18.49 20.08
N LEU A 126 1.28 17.45 19.29
CA LEU A 126 2.21 16.32 19.50
C LEU A 126 3.67 16.79 19.47
N ARG A 127 4.02 17.64 18.52
CA ARG A 127 5.37 18.23 18.44
C ARG A 127 5.67 19.16 19.61
N ALA A 128 4.70 19.95 20.05
CA ALA A 128 4.86 20.88 21.18
C ALA A 128 5.16 20.15 22.49
N VAL A 129 4.69 18.91 22.66
CA VAL A 129 5.02 18.07 23.83
C VAL A 129 6.24 17.16 23.59
N GLY A 130 7.01 17.40 22.52
CA GLY A 130 8.27 16.72 22.26
C GLY A 130 8.17 15.37 21.56
N VAL A 131 7.00 15.02 20.97
CA VAL A 131 6.82 13.78 20.21
C VAL A 131 7.22 14.01 18.75
N PRO A 132 8.29 13.37 18.23
CA PRO A 132 8.66 13.44 16.81
C PRO A 132 7.50 12.92 15.95
N THR A 133 6.83 13.83 15.23
CA THR A 133 5.58 13.54 14.55
C THR A 133 5.68 13.80 13.05
N GLY A 134 5.41 12.76 12.25
CA GLY A 134 5.19 12.87 10.83
C GLY A 134 3.77 13.32 10.50
N PHE A 135 3.55 13.79 9.29
CA PHE A 135 2.25 14.24 8.82
C PHE A 135 2.03 13.78 7.38
N LEU A 136 0.85 13.25 7.09
CA LEU A 136 0.44 12.82 5.77
C LEU A 136 -0.94 13.41 5.46
N SER A 137 -1.02 14.20 4.39
CA SER A 137 -2.26 14.84 3.95
C SER A 137 -2.44 14.73 2.44
N THR A 138 -3.50 15.30 1.90
CA THR A 138 -3.78 15.34 0.46
C THR A 138 -2.78 16.20 -0.34
N VAL A 139 -2.01 17.07 0.32
CA VAL A 139 -1.04 17.99 -0.33
C VAL A 139 0.41 17.51 -0.27
N GLY A 140 0.68 16.43 0.49
CA GLY A 140 2.03 15.90 0.68
C GLY A 140 2.22 15.28 2.06
N TYR A 141 3.46 14.95 2.37
CA TYR A 141 3.83 14.44 3.68
C TYR A 141 5.00 15.22 4.27
N GLU A 142 5.07 15.28 5.56
CA GLU A 142 6.08 16.03 6.29
C GLU A 142 6.83 15.11 7.26
N LEU A 143 8.15 15.16 7.19
CA LEU A 143 9.03 14.42 8.09
C LEU A 143 9.00 15.03 9.51
N PRO A 144 9.45 14.29 10.54
CA PRO A 144 9.49 14.78 11.92
C PRO A 144 10.30 16.05 12.11
N ASP A 145 11.32 16.30 11.30
CA ASP A 145 12.15 17.51 11.30
C ASP A 145 11.49 18.74 10.67
N GLY A 146 10.32 18.56 10.03
CA GLY A 146 9.57 19.62 9.37
C GLY A 146 9.79 19.71 7.86
N GLU A 147 10.62 18.85 7.28
CA GLU A 147 10.78 18.82 5.83
C GLU A 147 9.49 18.35 5.16
N LEU A 148 8.90 19.26 4.37
CA LEU A 148 7.70 18.95 3.57
C LEU A 148 8.11 18.36 2.24
N ARG A 149 7.58 17.17 1.94
CA ARG A 149 7.75 16.47 0.67
C ARG A 149 6.43 16.39 -0.07
N GLN A 150 6.46 16.72 -1.35
CA GLN A 150 5.29 16.55 -2.21
C GLN A 150 5.19 15.11 -2.67
N PHE A 151 3.97 14.64 -2.87
CA PHE A 151 3.76 13.37 -3.56
C PHE A 151 4.30 13.45 -4.99
N PRO A 152 4.84 12.35 -5.51
CA PRO A 152 5.09 12.25 -6.96
C PRO A 152 3.82 12.65 -7.71
N ALA A 153 3.98 13.41 -8.80
CA ALA A 153 2.88 13.97 -9.57
C ALA A 153 1.76 12.93 -9.82
N HIS A 154 0.50 13.36 -9.63
CA HIS A 154 -0.77 12.65 -9.88
C HIS A 154 -1.43 11.91 -8.70
N PHE A 155 -0.97 12.06 -7.46
CA PHE A 155 -1.72 11.51 -6.32
C PHE A 155 -2.66 12.57 -5.73
N THR A 156 -3.96 12.37 -5.88
CA THR A 156 -4.98 13.14 -5.13
C THR A 156 -5.24 12.53 -3.76
N THR A 157 -5.07 11.22 -3.63
CA THR A 157 -5.15 10.47 -2.36
C THR A 157 -4.22 9.27 -2.51
N PRO A 158 -3.23 9.08 -1.60
CA PRO A 158 -2.36 7.92 -1.64
C PRO A 158 -3.16 6.63 -1.44
N GLU A 159 -2.86 5.63 -2.25
CA GLU A 159 -3.39 4.27 -2.09
C GLU A 159 -2.60 3.51 -1.02
N ALA A 160 -3.11 2.36 -0.58
CA ALA A 160 -2.49 1.59 0.49
C ALA A 160 -0.98 1.32 0.31
N PRO A 161 -0.46 0.96 -0.89
CA PRO A 161 0.97 0.77 -1.08
C PRO A 161 1.79 2.03 -0.80
N GLN A 162 1.32 3.19 -1.26
CA GLN A 162 2.01 4.46 -1.04
C GLN A 162 1.92 4.88 0.43
N VAL A 163 0.77 4.71 1.07
CA VAL A 163 0.61 5.01 2.50
C VAL A 163 1.63 4.20 3.32
N GLN A 164 1.75 2.90 3.07
CA GLN A 164 2.71 2.06 3.79
C GLN A 164 4.17 2.45 3.51
N GLN A 165 4.48 2.85 2.29
CA GLN A 165 5.81 3.35 1.94
C GLN A 165 6.13 4.66 2.69
N PHE A 166 5.21 5.61 2.72
CA PHE A 166 5.39 6.87 3.46
C PHE A 166 5.51 6.62 4.97
N LEU A 167 4.71 5.73 5.53
CA LEU A 167 4.84 5.34 6.94
C LEU A 167 6.20 4.73 7.24
N ALA A 168 6.73 3.89 6.34
CA ALA A 168 8.06 3.31 6.49
C ALA A 168 9.16 4.39 6.44
N GLU A 169 9.04 5.36 5.54
CA GLU A 169 9.96 6.50 5.44
C GLU A 169 9.91 7.39 6.69
N LEU A 170 8.71 7.74 7.16
CA LEU A 170 8.52 8.51 8.37
C LEU A 170 9.12 7.81 9.60
N ARG A 171 8.91 6.49 9.70
CA ARG A 171 9.52 5.69 10.78
C ARG A 171 11.04 5.68 10.69
N ALA A 172 11.60 5.52 9.49
CA ALA A 172 13.05 5.56 9.28
C ALA A 172 13.64 6.93 9.61
N ALA A 173 12.88 8.02 9.42
CA ALA A 173 13.24 9.37 9.82
C ALA A 173 13.04 9.65 11.34
N GLY A 174 12.68 8.63 12.14
CA GLY A 174 12.56 8.74 13.58
C GLY A 174 11.20 9.20 14.09
N ALA A 175 10.13 9.15 13.27
CA ALA A 175 8.77 9.44 13.72
C ALA A 175 8.35 8.47 14.82
N GLN A 176 7.85 9.00 15.93
CA GLN A 176 7.19 8.24 17.00
C GLN A 176 5.66 8.30 16.87
N ALA A 177 5.15 9.28 16.14
CA ALA A 177 3.75 9.40 15.78
C ALA A 177 3.59 9.89 14.34
N VAL A 178 2.43 9.62 13.75
CA VAL A 178 2.04 10.17 12.45
C VAL A 178 0.57 10.58 12.52
N VAL A 179 0.25 11.72 11.91
CA VAL A 179 -1.13 12.16 11.70
C VAL A 179 -1.45 12.02 10.22
N LEU A 180 -2.51 11.26 9.94
CA LEU A 180 -3.00 10.96 8.59
C LEU A 180 -4.32 11.69 8.35
N GLU A 181 -4.40 12.50 7.32
CA GLU A 181 -5.64 13.11 6.84
C GLU A 181 -6.27 12.28 5.73
#